data_86ff0cea1ae2212e3bb54211c1cacab6
#
_entry.id   86ff0cea1ae2212e3bb54211c1cacab6
#
_cell.length_a   1.000
_cell.length_b   1.000
_cell.length_c   1.000
_cell.angle_alpha   90.00
_cell.angle_beta   90.00
_cell.angle_gamma   90.00
#
_symmetry.space_group_name_H-M   'P 1'
#
loop_
_entity.id
_entity.type
_entity.pdbx_description
1 polymer ?
#
loop_
_entity_poly.entity_id
_entity_poly.type
_entity_poly.pdbx_seq_one_letter_code
_entity_poly.pdbx_strand_id
1 'polypeptide(L)'
;MGQYFDNQNLPSKIVKTECFVLEKKFIFCTDNGVFSKDGLDFGSRLPLETIPLEEVGGKVLDMGCGYGVFGIILNKVLSCSVDMVDVNLRAIHLSLMNVKENHCKNIQVFESNVYENVHSKYSCIVTNPPIRAGKKVVYDIVMNARNYLEENGRLFLVIRKEQGAKSLIIDLRKQYNVIVIAKKKGFYIIKCTL
;
A
#
# COMPACT_ATOMS: atom_id res chain seq x y z
N MET A 1 -19.10 12.56 0.74
CA MET A 1 -18.49 11.26 1.12
C MET A 1 -19.06 10.27 0.12
N GLY A 2 -18.34 9.96 -0.87
CA GLY A 2 -19.11 9.25 -1.85
C GLY A 2 -18.29 8.19 -2.59
N GLN A 3 -18.25 8.25 -3.81
CA GLN A 3 -17.98 7.30 -4.88
C GLN A 3 -16.72 6.42 -4.78
N TYR A 4 -15.75 6.69 -3.89
CA TYR A 4 -14.53 5.86 -3.79
C TYR A 4 -14.73 4.61 -2.92
N PHE A 5 -15.64 4.68 -1.97
CA PHE A 5 -15.92 3.59 -1.02
C PHE A 5 -17.15 2.76 -1.40
N ASP A 6 -18.03 3.28 -2.29
CA ASP A 6 -19.28 2.63 -2.69
C ASP A 6 -19.25 2.27 -4.17
N ASN A 7 -18.57 1.17 -4.50
CA ASN A 7 -18.52 0.62 -5.86
C ASN A 7 -19.57 -0.48 -6.11
N GLN A 8 -20.57 -0.61 -5.23
CA GLN A 8 -21.56 -1.70 -5.31
C GLN A 8 -22.36 -1.68 -6.61
N ASN A 9 -22.53 -0.48 -7.23
CA ASN A 9 -23.31 -0.31 -8.45
C ASN A 9 -22.51 -0.40 -9.76
N LEU A 10 -21.18 -0.55 -9.71
CA LEU A 10 -20.39 -0.72 -10.93
C LEU A 10 -20.39 -2.20 -11.37
N PRO A 11 -20.76 -2.49 -12.64
CA PRO A 11 -20.68 -3.87 -13.15
C PRO A 11 -19.24 -4.39 -13.03
N SER A 12 -19.10 -5.57 -12.45
CA SER A 12 -17.80 -6.23 -12.34
C SER A 12 -17.32 -6.70 -13.71
N LYS A 13 -16.05 -6.44 -14.01
CA LYS A 13 -15.36 -6.97 -15.16
C LYS A 13 -13.93 -7.31 -14.75
N ILE A 14 -13.75 -8.47 -14.16
CA ILE A 14 -12.43 -8.94 -13.74
C ILE A 14 -11.54 -9.16 -14.95
N VAL A 15 -10.37 -8.53 -14.93
CA VAL A 15 -9.32 -8.68 -15.94
C VAL A 15 -8.08 -9.22 -15.25
N LYS A 16 -7.48 -10.25 -15.87
CA LYS A 16 -6.23 -10.87 -15.40
C LYS A 16 -5.06 -10.32 -16.21
N THR A 17 -4.08 -9.77 -15.54
CA THR A 17 -2.87 -9.20 -16.16
C THR A 17 -1.62 -9.82 -15.56
N GLU A 18 -0.58 -9.93 -16.39
CA GLU A 18 0.74 -10.38 -15.95
C GLU A 18 1.69 -9.19 -15.87
N CYS A 19 2.55 -9.19 -14.88
CA CYS A 19 3.62 -8.21 -14.79
C CYS A 19 4.92 -8.84 -14.29
N PHE A 20 6.04 -8.20 -14.65
CA PHE A 20 7.37 -8.53 -14.14
C PHE A 20 7.88 -7.38 -13.28
N VAL A 21 8.26 -7.68 -12.04
CA VAL A 21 8.85 -6.73 -11.10
C VAL A 21 9.81 -7.47 -10.18
N LEU A 22 10.96 -6.87 -9.85
CA LEU A 22 11.99 -7.50 -9.03
C LEU A 22 12.37 -8.90 -9.53
N GLU A 23 12.52 -9.03 -10.84
CA GLU A 23 12.90 -10.26 -11.56
C GLU A 23 11.94 -11.44 -11.40
N LYS A 24 10.75 -11.21 -10.86
CA LYS A 24 9.71 -12.23 -10.69
C LYS A 24 8.46 -11.88 -11.49
N LYS A 25 7.79 -12.94 -11.96
CA LYS A 25 6.48 -12.86 -12.62
C LYS A 25 5.38 -12.88 -11.57
N PHE A 26 4.42 -11.99 -11.73
CA PHE A 26 3.19 -11.92 -10.92
C PHE A 26 1.96 -11.86 -11.82
N ILE A 27 0.86 -12.36 -11.31
CA ILE A 27 -0.43 -12.35 -11.98
C ILE A 27 -1.42 -11.60 -11.07
N PHE A 28 -2.07 -10.57 -11.60
CA PHE A 28 -3.06 -9.82 -10.86
C PHE A 28 -4.41 -9.79 -11.56
N CYS A 29 -5.45 -10.09 -10.80
CA CYS A 29 -6.82 -9.81 -11.16
C CYS A 29 -7.16 -8.40 -10.71
N THR A 30 -7.73 -7.60 -11.60
CA THR A 30 -8.21 -6.24 -11.36
C THR A 30 -9.66 -6.12 -11.78
N ASP A 31 -10.40 -5.09 -11.35
CA ASP A 31 -11.79 -4.90 -11.68
C ASP A 31 -12.15 -3.41 -11.80
N ASN A 32 -13.29 -3.12 -12.39
CA ASN A 32 -13.86 -1.76 -12.38
C ASN A 32 -14.06 -1.28 -10.93
N GLY A 33 -13.73 -0.01 -10.68
CA GLY A 33 -13.87 0.58 -9.35
C GLY A 33 -12.70 0.32 -8.40
N VAL A 34 -11.65 -0.36 -8.86
CA VAL A 34 -10.39 -0.50 -8.10
C VAL A 34 -9.29 0.27 -8.80
N PHE A 35 -8.38 0.85 -8.02
CA PHE A 35 -7.26 1.64 -8.55
C PHE A 35 -6.37 0.79 -9.46
N SER A 36 -5.85 1.42 -10.56
CA SER A 36 -4.92 0.77 -11.51
C SER A 36 -5.46 -0.50 -12.17
N LYS A 37 -6.69 -0.44 -12.69
CA LYS A 37 -7.37 -1.58 -13.35
C LYS A 37 -6.61 -2.17 -14.54
N ASP A 38 -5.70 -1.41 -15.18
CA ASP A 38 -4.93 -1.83 -16.35
C ASP A 38 -3.59 -2.51 -15.97
N GLY A 39 -3.43 -2.91 -14.70
CA GLY A 39 -2.25 -3.60 -14.16
C GLY A 39 -1.34 -2.70 -13.32
N LEU A 40 -0.09 -3.12 -13.13
CA LEU A 40 0.89 -2.44 -12.27
C LEU A 40 1.30 -1.09 -12.86
N ASP A 41 0.77 -0.01 -12.28
CA ASP A 41 1.09 1.35 -12.69
C ASP A 41 2.47 1.82 -12.19
N PHE A 42 2.91 2.97 -12.72
CA PHE A 42 4.20 3.54 -12.34
C PHE A 42 4.28 3.92 -10.84
N GLY A 43 3.18 4.38 -10.25
CA GLY A 43 3.10 4.75 -8.84
C GLY A 43 3.23 3.56 -7.90
N SER A 44 2.82 2.38 -8.33
CA SER A 44 2.98 1.13 -7.59
C SER A 44 4.33 0.46 -7.86
N ARG A 45 4.83 0.52 -9.10
CA ARG A 45 6.13 -0.06 -9.48
C ARG A 45 7.30 0.67 -8.85
N LEU A 46 7.30 2.01 -8.90
CA LEU A 46 8.43 2.82 -8.46
C LEU A 46 8.81 2.57 -6.98
N PRO A 47 7.87 2.54 -6.01
CA PRO A 47 8.23 2.22 -4.63
C PRO A 47 8.85 0.84 -4.48
N LEU A 48 8.30 -0.18 -5.14
CA LEU A 48 8.82 -1.56 -5.09
C LEU A 48 10.26 -1.67 -5.60
N GLU A 49 10.61 -0.89 -6.62
CA GLU A 49 11.97 -0.86 -7.20
C GLU A 49 12.93 0.09 -6.45
N THR A 50 12.44 0.87 -5.48
CA THR A 50 13.22 1.94 -4.83
C THR A 50 13.39 1.73 -3.33
N ILE A 51 12.39 1.13 -2.66
CA ILE A 51 12.47 0.83 -1.23
C ILE A 51 13.63 -0.15 -1.00
N PRO A 52 14.54 0.14 -0.05
CA PRO A 52 15.60 -0.79 0.31
C PRO A 52 14.98 -2.04 0.95
N LEU A 53 14.96 -3.13 0.18
CA LEU A 53 14.27 -4.37 0.57
C LEU A 53 14.87 -5.01 1.82
N GLU A 54 16.15 -4.79 2.08
CA GLU A 54 16.85 -5.21 3.30
C GLU A 54 16.33 -4.51 4.56
N GLU A 55 15.64 -3.40 4.40
CA GLU A 55 14.98 -2.69 5.50
C GLU A 55 13.53 -3.13 5.69
N VAL A 56 13.00 -3.99 4.82
CA VAL A 56 11.64 -4.54 4.90
C VAL A 56 11.73 -5.98 5.36
N GLY A 57 11.19 -6.27 6.52
CA GLY A 57 11.23 -7.64 7.07
C GLY A 57 10.23 -7.81 8.22
N GLY A 58 10.26 -8.97 8.85
CA GLY A 58 9.34 -9.26 9.95
C GLY A 58 7.87 -9.28 9.53
N LYS A 59 7.03 -8.56 10.25
CA LYS A 59 5.60 -8.40 9.93
C LYS A 59 5.36 -7.07 9.23
N VAL A 60 4.79 -7.11 8.03
CA VAL A 60 4.51 -5.94 7.17
C VAL A 60 3.02 -5.64 7.15
N LEU A 61 2.65 -4.36 7.15
CA LEU A 61 1.29 -3.90 6.87
C LEU A 61 1.25 -3.19 5.51
N ASP A 62 0.41 -3.66 4.60
CA ASP A 62 0.03 -2.95 3.36
C ASP A 62 -1.27 -2.18 3.61
N MET A 63 -1.13 -0.88 3.88
CA MET A 63 -2.24 0.00 4.27
C MET A 63 -2.88 0.65 3.06
N GLY A 64 -4.17 0.36 2.83
CA GLY A 64 -4.88 0.73 1.61
C GLY A 64 -4.42 -0.14 0.43
N CYS A 65 -4.43 -1.45 0.61
CA CYS A 65 -3.76 -2.42 -0.25
C CYS A 65 -4.33 -2.49 -1.69
N GLY A 66 -5.55 -1.99 -1.91
CA GLY A 66 -6.22 -2.13 -3.20
C GLY A 66 -6.36 -3.61 -3.58
N TYR A 67 -5.88 -4.00 -4.75
CA TYR A 67 -5.89 -5.41 -5.18
C TYR A 67 -4.63 -6.19 -4.73
N GLY A 68 -3.83 -5.63 -3.80
CA GLY A 68 -2.77 -6.34 -3.08
C GLY A 68 -1.37 -6.28 -3.66
N VAL A 69 -1.05 -5.27 -4.46
CA VAL A 69 0.24 -5.16 -5.18
C VAL A 69 1.44 -5.21 -4.24
N PHE A 70 1.49 -4.30 -3.25
CA PHE A 70 2.65 -4.23 -2.35
C PHE A 70 2.77 -5.48 -1.50
N GLY A 71 1.69 -5.85 -0.81
CA GLY A 71 1.70 -6.98 0.11
C GLY A 71 2.10 -8.28 -0.56
N ILE A 72 1.55 -8.58 -1.75
CA ILE A 72 1.85 -9.80 -2.50
C ILE A 72 3.29 -9.82 -2.98
N ILE A 73 3.77 -8.72 -3.57
CA ILE A 73 5.13 -8.67 -4.11
C ILE A 73 6.15 -8.76 -2.98
N LEU A 74 5.98 -7.99 -1.88
CA LEU A 74 6.88 -8.05 -0.73
C LEU A 74 6.90 -9.45 -0.09
N ASN A 75 5.73 -10.08 0.08
CA ASN A 75 5.66 -11.46 0.59
C ASN A 75 6.44 -12.45 -0.28
N LYS A 76 6.27 -12.38 -1.60
CA LYS A 76 6.95 -13.31 -2.54
C LYS A 76 8.44 -13.06 -2.70
N VAL A 77 8.88 -11.84 -2.51
CA VAL A 77 10.31 -11.48 -2.64
C VAL A 77 11.05 -11.74 -1.35
N LEU A 78 10.46 -11.41 -0.19
CA LEU A 78 11.11 -11.42 1.11
C LEU A 78 10.68 -12.59 2.00
N SER A 79 9.66 -13.36 1.61
CA SER A 79 9.05 -14.41 2.44
C SER A 79 8.56 -13.91 3.81
N CYS A 80 8.23 -12.63 3.92
CA CYS A 80 7.76 -11.99 5.15
C CYS A 80 6.26 -12.26 5.40
N SER A 81 5.81 -12.08 6.64
CA SER A 81 4.38 -12.09 6.98
C SER A 81 3.76 -10.74 6.62
N VAL A 82 2.56 -10.73 6.02
CA VAL A 82 1.91 -9.50 5.58
C VAL A 82 0.45 -9.47 5.98
N ASP A 83 0.04 -8.37 6.61
CA ASP A 83 -1.36 -8.00 6.73
C ASP A 83 -1.68 -6.96 5.65
N MET A 84 -2.77 -7.17 4.91
CA MET A 84 -3.24 -6.29 3.85
C MET A 84 -4.63 -5.78 4.21
N VAL A 85 -4.81 -4.46 4.24
CA VAL A 85 -6.07 -3.85 4.65
C VAL A 85 -6.55 -2.81 3.64
N ASP A 86 -7.85 -2.79 3.42
CA ASP A 86 -8.54 -1.76 2.65
C ASP A 86 -9.96 -1.58 3.21
N VAL A 87 -10.59 -0.45 2.93
CA VAL A 87 -11.99 -0.20 3.28
C VAL A 87 -12.95 -0.67 2.17
N ASN A 88 -12.43 -0.89 0.97
CA ASN A 88 -13.20 -1.29 -0.19
C ASN A 88 -13.29 -2.83 -0.27
N LEU A 89 -14.47 -3.38 -0.01
CA LEU A 89 -14.72 -4.83 -0.05
C LEU A 89 -14.39 -5.49 -1.39
N ARG A 90 -14.55 -4.76 -2.51
CA ARG A 90 -14.14 -5.26 -3.83
C ARG A 90 -12.61 -5.38 -3.94
N ALA A 91 -11.87 -4.44 -3.39
CA ALA A 91 -10.42 -4.50 -3.29
C ALA A 91 -9.97 -5.68 -2.43
N ILE A 92 -10.59 -5.89 -1.27
CA ILE A 92 -10.36 -7.06 -0.41
C ILE A 92 -10.60 -8.37 -1.16
N HIS A 93 -11.73 -8.49 -1.87
CA HIS A 93 -12.02 -9.68 -2.67
C HIS A 93 -10.94 -9.95 -3.74
N LEU A 94 -10.53 -8.93 -4.47
CA LEU A 94 -9.46 -9.04 -5.47
C LEU A 94 -8.12 -9.41 -4.83
N SER A 95 -7.78 -8.82 -3.69
CA SER A 95 -6.57 -9.16 -2.93
C SER A 95 -6.55 -10.63 -2.54
N LEU A 96 -7.66 -11.17 -2.03
CA LEU A 96 -7.78 -12.60 -1.70
C LEU A 96 -7.59 -13.51 -2.92
N MET A 97 -8.16 -13.12 -4.08
CA MET A 97 -7.94 -13.84 -5.35
C MET A 97 -6.46 -13.79 -5.74
N ASN A 98 -5.84 -12.63 -5.66
CA ASN A 98 -4.45 -12.41 -6.07
C ASN A 98 -3.44 -13.11 -5.15
N VAL A 99 -3.73 -13.20 -3.85
CA VAL A 99 -2.96 -14.03 -2.89
C VAL A 99 -2.92 -15.49 -3.33
N LYS A 100 -4.09 -16.05 -3.71
CA LYS A 100 -4.20 -17.44 -4.23
C LYS A 100 -3.48 -17.61 -5.54
N GLU A 101 -3.71 -16.70 -6.50
CA GLU A 101 -3.13 -16.74 -7.84
C GLU A 101 -1.60 -16.72 -7.81
N ASN A 102 -1.00 -15.96 -6.90
CA ASN A 102 0.44 -15.88 -6.74
C ASN A 102 1.00 -16.89 -5.71
N HIS A 103 0.19 -17.82 -5.21
CA HIS A 103 0.61 -18.84 -4.24
C HIS A 103 1.34 -18.23 -3.03
N CYS A 104 0.84 -17.12 -2.50
CA CYS A 104 1.40 -16.46 -1.33
C CYS A 104 1.06 -17.25 -0.05
N LYS A 105 1.96 -17.18 0.93
CA LYS A 105 1.79 -17.77 2.26
C LYS A 105 1.96 -16.70 3.33
N ASN A 106 1.34 -16.89 4.49
CA ASN A 106 1.45 -15.95 5.63
C ASN A 106 0.96 -14.53 5.27
N ILE A 107 -0.14 -14.44 4.51
CA ILE A 107 -0.85 -13.19 4.25
C ILE A 107 -2.24 -13.27 4.90
N GLN A 108 -2.61 -12.21 5.63
CA GLN A 108 -3.97 -11.95 6.06
C GLN A 108 -4.53 -10.76 5.30
N VAL A 109 -5.79 -10.86 4.84
CA VAL A 109 -6.47 -9.77 4.13
C VAL A 109 -7.79 -9.51 4.84
N PHE A 110 -8.01 -8.27 5.28
CA PHE A 110 -9.23 -7.92 6.00
C PHE A 110 -9.62 -6.45 5.79
N GLU A 111 -10.90 -6.17 6.01
CA GLU A 111 -11.44 -4.83 5.94
C GLU A 111 -10.96 -4.00 7.14
N SER A 112 -10.53 -2.77 6.88
CA SER A 112 -10.24 -1.77 7.91
C SER A 112 -10.39 -0.36 7.37
N ASN A 113 -11.12 0.47 8.09
CA ASN A 113 -11.11 1.90 7.87
C ASN A 113 -9.88 2.48 8.58
N VAL A 114 -8.83 2.75 7.79
CA VAL A 114 -7.50 3.07 8.31
C VAL A 114 -7.04 1.97 9.27
N TYR A 115 -6.85 2.25 10.55
CA TYR A 115 -6.34 1.30 11.56
C TYR A 115 -7.43 0.70 12.47
N GLU A 116 -8.71 0.88 12.16
CA GLU A 116 -9.82 0.50 13.04
C GLU A 116 -9.79 -0.99 13.45
N ASN A 117 -9.46 -1.88 12.51
CA ASN A 117 -9.35 -3.31 12.73
C ASN A 117 -7.90 -3.83 12.78
N VAL A 118 -6.92 -2.93 12.91
CA VAL A 118 -5.50 -3.28 12.99
C VAL A 118 -5.09 -3.35 14.46
N HIS A 119 -4.69 -4.54 14.93
CA HIS A 119 -4.38 -4.80 16.35
C HIS A 119 -2.92 -5.20 16.60
N SER A 120 -2.13 -5.33 15.53
CA SER A 120 -0.71 -5.72 15.62
C SER A 120 0.22 -4.51 15.53
N LYS A 121 1.48 -4.74 15.89
CA LYS A 121 2.60 -3.90 15.54
C LYS A 121 3.34 -4.48 14.33
N TYR A 122 4.02 -3.61 13.58
CA TYR A 122 4.66 -3.97 12.32
C TYR A 122 6.09 -3.42 12.28
N SER A 123 7.00 -4.21 11.78
CA SER A 123 8.35 -3.79 11.46
C SER A 123 8.39 -2.84 10.24
N CYS A 124 7.37 -2.97 9.38
CA CYS A 124 7.24 -2.10 8.21
C CYS A 124 5.76 -1.86 7.88
N ILE A 125 5.42 -0.60 7.60
CA ILE A 125 4.13 -0.21 7.01
C ILE A 125 4.43 0.37 5.64
N VAL A 126 3.74 -0.12 4.61
CA VAL A 126 3.80 0.43 3.25
C VAL A 126 2.44 0.98 2.85
N THR A 127 2.42 2.09 2.11
CA THR A 127 1.16 2.66 1.62
C THR A 127 1.34 3.47 0.35
N ASN A 128 0.39 3.32 -0.56
CA ASN A 128 0.07 4.28 -1.61
C ASN A 128 -1.28 4.89 -1.24
N PRO A 129 -1.31 5.94 -0.41
CA PRO A 129 -2.53 6.34 0.26
C PRO A 129 -3.61 6.81 -0.74
N PRO A 130 -4.90 6.57 -0.43
CA PRO A 130 -6.02 6.91 -1.31
C PRO A 130 -6.28 8.43 -1.31
N ILE A 131 -5.57 9.17 -2.14
CA ILE A 131 -5.66 10.64 -2.21
C ILE A 131 -7.09 11.14 -2.49
N ARG A 132 -7.86 10.38 -3.29
CA ARG A 132 -9.26 10.72 -3.60
C ARG A 132 -10.19 10.62 -2.39
N ALA A 133 -9.80 9.92 -1.35
CA ALA A 133 -10.51 9.87 -0.07
C ALA A 133 -10.39 11.16 0.75
N GLY A 134 -9.51 12.08 0.32
CA GLY A 134 -9.29 13.38 0.92
C GLY A 134 -8.08 13.45 1.86
N LYS A 135 -7.63 14.67 2.11
CA LYS A 135 -6.44 14.96 2.91
C LYS A 135 -6.51 14.34 4.31
N LYS A 136 -7.69 14.36 4.94
CA LYS A 136 -7.87 13.82 6.29
C LYS A 136 -7.48 12.34 6.35
N VAL A 137 -8.00 11.52 5.44
CA VAL A 137 -7.72 10.08 5.42
C VAL A 137 -6.23 9.81 5.20
N VAL A 138 -5.59 10.54 4.28
CA VAL A 138 -4.13 10.43 4.06
C VAL A 138 -3.37 10.74 5.35
N TYR A 139 -3.72 11.81 6.05
CA TYR A 139 -3.08 12.19 7.31
C TYR A 139 -3.37 11.18 8.42
N ASP A 140 -4.60 10.66 8.52
CA ASP A 140 -4.94 9.61 9.48
C ASP A 140 -4.09 8.34 9.26
N ILE A 141 -3.83 7.96 8.01
CA ILE A 141 -2.95 6.85 7.66
C ILE A 141 -1.51 7.14 8.13
N VAL A 142 -0.91 8.23 7.67
CA VAL A 142 0.54 8.40 7.83
C VAL A 142 0.94 8.91 9.22
N MET A 143 0.10 9.72 9.87
CA MET A 143 0.39 10.26 11.20
C MET A 143 0.16 9.23 12.30
N ASN A 144 -0.85 8.36 12.18
CA ASN A 144 -1.11 7.31 13.16
C ASN A 144 -0.25 6.06 12.94
N ALA A 145 0.47 5.92 11.83
CA ALA A 145 1.35 4.78 11.56
C ALA A 145 2.33 4.53 12.72
N ARG A 146 2.83 5.60 13.39
CA ARG A 146 3.72 5.49 14.56
C ARG A 146 3.17 4.61 15.69
N ASN A 147 1.85 4.61 15.86
CA ASN A 147 1.20 3.82 16.90
C ASN A 147 1.17 2.32 16.58
N TYR A 148 1.44 1.94 15.33
CA TYR A 148 1.42 0.58 14.81
C TYR A 148 2.80 0.10 14.33
N LEU A 149 3.82 0.95 14.41
CA LEU A 149 5.20 0.56 14.18
C LEU A 149 5.82 -0.06 15.43
N GLU A 150 6.67 -1.06 15.24
CA GLU A 150 7.64 -1.54 16.23
C GLU A 150 8.69 -0.44 16.51
N GLU A 151 9.50 -0.59 17.56
CA GLU A 151 10.49 0.41 18.01
C GLU A 151 11.44 0.85 16.87
N ASN A 152 11.89 -0.09 16.04
CA ASN A 152 12.73 0.19 14.87
C ASN A 152 11.95 0.09 13.55
N GLY A 153 10.63 0.20 13.63
CA GLY A 153 9.75 0.07 12.48
C GLY A 153 9.84 1.25 11.50
N ARG A 154 9.46 1.01 10.27
CA ARG A 154 9.53 2.00 9.18
C ARG A 154 8.21 2.15 8.48
N LEU A 155 7.87 3.39 8.15
CA LEU A 155 6.78 3.69 7.22
C LEU A 155 7.39 4.08 5.88
N PHE A 156 6.98 3.38 4.82
CA PHE A 156 7.25 3.78 3.43
C PHE A 156 5.95 4.24 2.79
N LEU A 157 5.97 5.41 2.19
CA LEU A 157 4.82 5.93 1.46
C LEU A 157 5.20 6.52 0.12
N VAL A 158 4.27 6.42 -0.83
CA VAL A 158 4.36 7.07 -2.13
C VAL A 158 3.29 8.16 -2.23
N ILE A 159 3.68 9.34 -2.72
CA ILE A 159 2.76 10.46 -2.94
C ILE A 159 3.23 11.31 -4.11
N ARG A 160 2.31 11.88 -4.88
CA ARG A 160 2.67 12.80 -5.96
C ARG A 160 2.88 14.22 -5.43
N LYS A 161 3.73 14.97 -6.13
CA LYS A 161 4.02 16.38 -5.84
C LYS A 161 2.73 17.21 -5.76
N GLU A 162 1.87 17.07 -6.77
CA GLU A 162 0.58 17.77 -6.88
C GLU A 162 -0.45 17.37 -5.83
N GLN A 163 -0.23 16.25 -5.15
CA GLN A 163 -1.07 15.75 -4.04
C GLN A 163 -0.62 16.28 -2.67
N GLY A 164 0.27 17.26 -2.64
CA GLY A 164 0.71 17.91 -1.40
C GLY A 164 1.93 17.26 -0.73
N ALA A 165 2.77 16.52 -1.47
CA ALA A 165 3.96 15.85 -0.91
C ALA A 165 4.85 16.77 -0.08
N LYS A 166 5.05 18.02 -0.50
CA LYS A 166 5.92 18.96 0.23
C LYS A 166 5.37 19.34 1.61
N SER A 167 4.08 19.65 1.69
CA SER A 167 3.43 19.97 2.97
C SER A 167 3.36 18.77 3.88
N LEU A 168 3.06 17.59 3.33
CA LEU A 168 3.04 16.35 4.09
C LEU A 168 4.41 16.03 4.71
N ILE A 169 5.51 16.22 3.96
CA ILE A 169 6.88 16.01 4.48
C ILE A 169 7.16 16.92 5.66
N ILE A 170 6.75 18.21 5.59
CA ILE A 170 6.94 19.16 6.69
C ILE A 170 6.19 18.68 7.95
N ASP A 171 4.95 18.21 7.77
CA ASP A 171 4.13 17.75 8.90
C ASP A 171 4.66 16.41 9.46
N LEU A 172 5.08 15.47 8.62
CA LEU A 172 5.69 14.21 9.07
C LEU A 172 6.95 14.44 9.90
N ARG A 173 7.78 15.43 9.58
CA ARG A 173 9.01 15.77 10.32
C ARG A 173 8.76 16.22 11.76
N LYS A 174 7.52 16.54 12.13
CA LYS A 174 7.15 16.88 13.51
C LYS A 174 7.16 15.67 14.44
N GLN A 175 7.09 14.44 13.88
CA GLN A 175 6.99 13.21 14.68
C GLN A 175 7.79 12.03 14.16
N TYR A 176 8.46 12.18 13.01
CA TYR A 176 9.31 11.16 12.38
C TYR A 176 10.63 11.76 11.93
N ASN A 177 11.65 10.91 11.88
CA ASN A 177 12.80 11.17 11.04
C ASN A 177 12.44 10.83 9.59
N VAL A 178 12.47 11.81 8.68
CA VAL A 178 11.91 11.70 7.32
C VAL A 178 12.99 11.81 6.27
N ILE A 179 13.11 10.79 5.44
CA ILE A 179 14.03 10.73 4.30
C ILE A 179 13.21 10.60 3.01
N VAL A 180 13.50 11.43 2.03
CA VAL A 180 12.97 11.25 0.67
C VAL A 180 13.95 10.37 -0.09
N ILE A 181 13.58 9.10 -0.31
CA ILE A 181 14.43 8.09 -0.95
C ILE A 181 14.56 8.38 -2.44
N ALA A 182 13.44 8.74 -3.10
CA ALA A 182 13.43 9.02 -4.52
C ALA A 182 12.39 10.07 -4.90
N LYS A 183 12.69 10.76 -6.04
CA LYS A 183 11.76 11.65 -6.74
C LYS A 183 11.84 11.32 -8.23
N LYS A 184 10.75 10.82 -8.82
CA LYS A 184 10.73 10.45 -10.23
C LYS A 184 9.34 10.66 -10.82
N LYS A 185 9.24 11.33 -11.97
CA LYS A 185 7.97 11.63 -12.67
C LYS A 185 6.88 12.22 -11.73
N GLY A 186 7.28 13.13 -10.84
CA GLY A 186 6.35 13.76 -9.90
C GLY A 186 6.01 12.92 -8.65
N PHE A 187 6.43 11.67 -8.57
CA PHE A 187 6.27 10.84 -7.37
C PHE A 187 7.43 11.05 -6.39
N TYR A 188 7.09 11.04 -5.12
CA TYR A 188 8.00 11.04 -3.99
C TYR A 188 7.86 9.71 -3.25
N ILE A 189 8.98 9.03 -3.04
CA ILE A 189 9.05 7.86 -2.16
C ILE A 189 9.69 8.33 -0.86
N ILE A 190 8.98 8.17 0.22
CA ILE A 190 9.34 8.72 1.53
C ILE A 190 9.46 7.57 2.53
N LYS A 191 10.56 7.58 3.28
CA LYS A 191 10.78 6.74 4.46
C LYS A 191 10.63 7.59 5.71
N CYS A 192 9.87 7.07 6.69
CA CYS A 192 9.74 7.64 8.02
C CYS A 192 10.16 6.60 9.06
N THR A 193 10.96 7.01 10.04
CA THR A 193 11.34 6.23 11.22
C THR A 193 10.97 7.00 12.48
N LEU A 194 10.77 6.27 13.59
CA LEU A 194 10.50 6.87 14.90
C LEU A 194 11.74 7.54 15.45
#